data_23186aa173076516994aa5fd5f071fd4
#
_entry.id   23186aa173076516994aa5fd5f071fd4
#
_cell.length_a   1.000
_cell.length_b   1.000
_cell.length_c   1.000
_cell.angle_alpha   90.00
_cell.angle_beta   90.00
_cell.angle_gamma   90.00
#
_symmetry.space_group_name_H-M   'P 1'
#
loop_
_entity.id
_entity.type
_entity.pdbx_description
1 polymer ?
#
loop_
_entity_poly.entity_id
_entity_poly.type
_entity_poly.pdbx_seq_one_letter_code
_entity_poly.pdbx_strand_id
1 'polypeptide(L)'
;MERTFGLAEKGGLVLVSRKDLLRCTGPTQVIVTALMFRVFRRAVADLPAETPPARTDIHVLSACPLQGILDCIDCVTGARTLDDGRLTVAPNAGPDAAPAALRGRFYFEIGINGRWRGYWPDSGIFNQEFRDKAGRFEEGLCSPAEAAAYQSWKQGLAARILGAPEDELLHVQDVAPRT
;
A
#
# COMPACT_ATOMS: atom_id res chain seq x y z
N MET A 1 -12.73 -15.60 8.37
CA MET A 1 -13.42 -14.31 8.10
C MET A 1 -12.45 -13.40 7.37
N GLU A 2 -12.84 -12.83 6.23
CA GLU A 2 -12.00 -11.90 5.46
C GLU A 2 -11.77 -10.64 6.30
N ARG A 3 -10.52 -10.19 6.41
CA ARG A 3 -10.19 -8.95 7.14
C ARG A 3 -10.60 -7.76 6.28
N THR A 4 -11.18 -6.73 6.90
CA THR A 4 -11.63 -5.48 6.25
C THR A 4 -11.23 -4.28 7.10
N PHE A 5 -11.30 -3.08 6.52
CA PHE A 5 -11.34 -1.82 7.26
C PHE A 5 -12.53 -0.98 6.77
N GLY A 6 -13.03 -0.10 7.63
CA GLY A 6 -14.24 0.68 7.37
C GLY A 6 -13.93 2.08 6.86
N LEU A 7 -14.73 2.55 5.90
CA LEU A 7 -14.75 3.93 5.42
C LEU A 7 -16.20 4.44 5.46
N ALA A 8 -16.39 5.71 5.80
CA ALA A 8 -17.69 6.36 5.69
C ALA A 8 -17.92 6.85 4.26
N GLU A 9 -19.08 6.58 3.72
CA GLU A 9 -19.56 7.10 2.44
C GLU A 9 -20.97 7.65 2.55
N LYS A 10 -21.44 8.36 1.51
CA LYS A 10 -22.83 8.79 1.43
C LYS A 10 -23.74 7.56 1.46
N GLY A 11 -24.44 7.36 2.58
CA GLY A 11 -25.34 6.23 2.77
C GLY A 11 -24.89 5.19 3.80
N GLY A 12 -23.70 5.31 4.39
CA GLY A 12 -23.29 4.46 5.50
C GLY A 12 -21.83 4.02 5.50
N LEU A 13 -21.58 2.91 6.17
CA LEU A 13 -20.26 2.28 6.30
C LEU A 13 -19.98 1.38 5.09
N VAL A 14 -18.84 1.59 4.44
CA VAL A 14 -18.30 0.68 3.42
C VAL A 14 -17.13 -0.10 4.00
N LEU A 15 -17.18 -1.42 3.91
CA LEU A 15 -16.09 -2.30 4.31
C LEU A 15 -15.19 -2.60 3.11
N VAL A 16 -13.94 -2.17 3.17
CA VAL A 16 -12.94 -2.40 2.13
C VAL A 16 -12.14 -3.65 2.44
N SER A 17 -12.10 -4.57 1.51
CA SER A 17 -11.31 -5.79 1.56
C SER A 17 -10.12 -5.72 0.57
N ARG A 18 -9.17 -6.65 0.71
CA ARG A 18 -8.11 -6.81 -0.31
C ARG A 18 -8.68 -7.13 -1.69
N LYS A 19 -9.79 -7.86 -1.77
CA LYS A 19 -10.42 -8.20 -3.07
C LYS A 19 -10.90 -6.96 -3.80
N ASP A 20 -11.34 -5.94 -3.08
CA ASP A 20 -11.75 -4.68 -3.68
C ASP A 20 -10.55 -3.97 -4.30
N LEU A 21 -9.40 -3.95 -3.61
CA LEU A 21 -8.15 -3.44 -4.19
C LEU A 21 -7.72 -4.21 -5.44
N LEU A 22 -7.84 -5.56 -5.44
CA LEU A 22 -7.53 -6.38 -6.63
C LEU A 22 -8.46 -6.08 -7.80
N ARG A 23 -9.74 -5.76 -7.56
CA ARG A 23 -10.67 -5.35 -8.62
C ARG A 23 -10.26 -4.02 -9.25
N CYS A 24 -9.77 -3.08 -8.46
CA CYS A 24 -9.31 -1.78 -8.96
C CYS A 24 -7.98 -1.87 -9.71
N THR A 25 -7.05 -2.71 -9.26
CA THR A 25 -5.67 -2.74 -9.77
C THR A 25 -5.41 -3.84 -10.79
N GLY A 26 -6.29 -4.83 -10.86
CA GLY A 26 -6.14 -6.02 -11.69
C GLY A 26 -5.55 -7.23 -10.94
N PRO A 27 -5.83 -8.45 -11.45
CA PRO A 27 -5.59 -9.71 -10.74
C PRO A 27 -4.12 -10.07 -10.54
N THR A 28 -3.21 -9.42 -11.27
CA THR A 28 -1.77 -9.67 -11.18
C THR A 28 -1.07 -8.86 -10.09
N GLN A 29 -1.73 -7.85 -9.50
CA GLN A 29 -1.17 -6.92 -8.51
C GLN A 29 -1.25 -7.45 -7.08
N VAL A 30 -0.97 -8.75 -6.89
CA VAL A 30 -1.22 -9.45 -5.62
C VAL A 30 -0.34 -8.98 -4.45
N ILE A 31 0.93 -8.58 -4.73
CA ILE A 31 1.86 -8.10 -3.69
C ILE A 31 1.46 -6.70 -3.24
N VAL A 32 1.29 -5.77 -4.18
CA VAL A 32 0.97 -4.37 -3.85
C VAL A 32 -0.39 -4.26 -3.16
N THR A 33 -1.39 -5.04 -3.59
CA THR A 33 -2.70 -5.07 -2.92
C THR A 33 -2.64 -5.65 -1.51
N ALA A 34 -1.79 -6.66 -1.28
CA ALA A 34 -1.57 -7.20 0.05
C ALA A 34 -0.91 -6.15 0.96
N LEU A 35 0.14 -5.48 0.48
CA LEU A 35 0.83 -4.43 1.22
C LEU A 35 -0.10 -3.26 1.53
N MET A 36 -0.73 -2.66 0.49
CA MET A 36 -1.56 -1.46 0.67
C MET A 36 -2.80 -1.74 1.51
N PHE A 37 -3.39 -2.92 1.41
CA PHE A 37 -4.47 -3.33 2.32
C PHE A 37 -4.01 -3.32 3.79
N ARG A 38 -2.80 -3.83 4.07
CA ARG A 38 -2.25 -3.83 5.44
C ARG A 38 -1.93 -2.43 5.92
N VAL A 39 -1.36 -1.59 5.05
CA VAL A 39 -1.04 -0.18 5.35
C VAL A 39 -2.31 0.60 5.68
N PHE A 40 -3.33 0.57 4.83
CA PHE A 40 -4.57 1.31 5.09
C PHE A 40 -5.33 0.78 6.30
N ARG A 41 -5.39 -0.54 6.48
CA ARG A 41 -6.02 -1.12 7.67
C ARG A 41 -5.33 -0.65 8.95
N ARG A 42 -4.00 -0.61 8.96
CA ARG A 42 -3.21 -0.11 10.10
C ARG A 42 -3.44 1.38 10.30
N ALA A 43 -3.42 2.19 9.24
CA ALA A 43 -3.63 3.62 9.35
C ALA A 43 -5.00 3.98 9.91
N VAL A 44 -6.05 3.31 9.46
CA VAL A 44 -7.41 3.51 9.99
C VAL A 44 -7.52 3.11 11.47
N ALA A 45 -6.78 2.08 11.90
CA ALA A 45 -6.73 1.67 13.31
C ALA A 45 -5.90 2.61 14.19
N ASP A 46 -4.76 3.09 13.67
CA ASP A 46 -3.81 3.94 14.41
C ASP A 46 -4.29 5.40 14.54
N LEU A 47 -5.11 5.86 13.60
CA LEU A 47 -5.61 7.22 13.53
C LEU A 47 -7.12 7.24 13.85
N PRO A 48 -7.51 6.90 15.09
CA PRO A 48 -8.90 6.69 15.43
C PRO A 48 -9.68 7.99 15.28
N ALA A 49 -10.80 7.88 14.59
CA ALA A 49 -11.88 8.83 14.64
C ALA A 49 -13.05 8.16 15.42
N GLU A 50 -13.93 8.95 16.00
CA GLU A 50 -15.17 8.42 16.62
C GLU A 50 -16.02 7.63 15.63
N THR A 51 -15.83 7.93 14.34
CA THR A 51 -16.45 7.24 13.20
C THR A 51 -15.37 6.88 12.17
N PRO A 52 -15.59 5.83 11.36
CA PRO A 52 -14.68 5.55 10.24
C PRO A 52 -14.47 6.80 9.37
N PRO A 53 -13.23 7.06 8.91
CA PRO A 53 -12.94 8.24 8.11
C PRO A 53 -13.68 8.19 6.77
N ALA A 54 -14.11 9.35 6.27
CA ALA A 54 -14.57 9.43 4.89
C ALA A 54 -13.37 9.30 3.93
N ARG A 55 -13.60 8.80 2.73
CA ARG A 55 -12.54 8.71 1.70
C ARG A 55 -11.88 10.06 1.45
N THR A 56 -12.68 11.13 1.52
CA THR A 56 -12.23 12.51 1.31
C THR A 56 -11.40 13.07 2.46
N ASP A 57 -11.40 12.42 3.62
CA ASP A 57 -10.62 12.85 4.79
C ASP A 57 -9.23 12.19 4.82
N ILE A 58 -8.95 11.28 3.87
CA ILE A 58 -7.70 10.55 3.78
C ILE A 58 -6.77 11.23 2.79
N HIS A 59 -5.63 11.68 3.29
CA HIS A 59 -4.53 12.23 2.53
C HIS A 59 -3.37 11.24 2.50
N VAL A 60 -2.65 11.17 1.38
CA VAL A 60 -1.53 10.24 1.23
C VAL A 60 -0.32 10.93 0.59
N LEU A 61 0.86 10.73 1.20
CA LEU A 61 2.11 10.89 0.49
C LEU A 61 2.67 9.49 0.19
N SER A 62 2.98 9.22 -1.08
CA SER A 62 3.63 7.97 -1.50
C SER A 62 5.03 8.22 -2.01
N ALA A 63 6.02 7.54 -1.42
CA ALA A 63 7.38 7.50 -1.96
C ALA A 63 7.56 6.39 -3.02
N CYS A 64 6.51 5.63 -3.31
CA CYS A 64 6.50 4.59 -4.31
C CYS A 64 5.62 4.99 -5.51
N PRO A 65 6.21 5.40 -6.65
CA PRO A 65 5.45 5.86 -7.82
C PRO A 65 4.98 4.71 -8.73
N LEU A 66 4.99 3.48 -8.24
CA LEU A 66 4.53 2.33 -9.02
C LEU A 66 3.02 2.41 -9.24
N GLN A 67 2.59 2.15 -10.48
CA GLN A 67 1.18 2.27 -10.91
C GLN A 67 0.23 1.49 -9.99
N GLY A 68 0.54 0.23 -9.67
CA GLY A 68 -0.33 -0.58 -8.81
C GLY A 68 -0.48 -0.03 -7.38
N ILE A 69 0.54 0.66 -6.85
CA ILE A 69 0.46 1.37 -5.56
C ILE A 69 -0.50 2.57 -5.69
N LEU A 70 -0.32 3.38 -6.74
CA LEU A 70 -1.16 4.56 -6.97
C LEU A 70 -2.61 4.17 -7.23
N ASP A 71 -2.85 3.06 -7.93
CA ASP A 71 -4.20 2.52 -8.15
C ASP A 71 -4.85 2.03 -6.84
N CYS A 72 -4.07 1.40 -5.94
CA CYS A 72 -4.57 1.05 -4.61
C CYS A 72 -4.96 2.29 -3.79
N ILE A 73 -4.13 3.32 -3.81
CA ILE A 73 -4.40 4.59 -3.11
C ILE A 73 -5.67 5.22 -3.68
N ASP A 74 -5.80 5.29 -5.00
CA ASP A 74 -6.98 5.87 -5.64
C ASP A 74 -8.24 5.06 -5.35
N CYS A 75 -8.17 3.73 -5.35
CA CYS A 75 -9.27 2.84 -4.98
C CYS A 75 -9.82 3.14 -3.58
N VAL A 76 -8.94 3.47 -2.64
CA VAL A 76 -9.33 3.79 -1.25
C VAL A 76 -9.80 5.24 -1.11
N THR A 77 -9.11 6.18 -1.72
CA THR A 77 -9.28 7.62 -1.45
C THR A 77 -9.98 8.39 -2.56
N GLY A 78 -9.92 7.92 -3.81
CA GLY A 78 -10.34 8.67 -5.00
C GLY A 78 -9.46 9.90 -5.30
N ALA A 79 -8.36 10.10 -4.58
CA ALA A 79 -7.58 11.33 -4.61
C ALA A 79 -6.94 11.63 -5.97
N ARG A 80 -6.49 10.59 -6.69
CA ARG A 80 -5.92 10.74 -8.02
C ARG A 80 -6.99 11.05 -9.08
N THR A 81 -8.10 10.33 -9.02
CA THR A 81 -9.22 10.53 -9.96
C THR A 81 -9.86 11.91 -9.78
N LEU A 82 -9.96 12.40 -8.54
CA LEU A 82 -10.53 13.72 -8.24
C LEU A 82 -9.53 14.86 -8.47
N ASP A 83 -8.22 14.56 -8.51
CA ASP A 83 -7.11 15.53 -8.64
C ASP A 83 -7.24 16.71 -7.66
N ASP A 84 -7.57 16.39 -6.41
CA ASP A 84 -7.92 17.33 -5.36
C ASP A 84 -6.78 17.65 -4.38
N GLY A 85 -5.56 17.24 -4.72
CA GLY A 85 -4.34 17.51 -3.96
C GLY A 85 -4.12 16.60 -2.74
N ARG A 86 -5.00 15.63 -2.49
CA ARG A 86 -4.85 14.68 -1.35
C ARG A 86 -3.81 13.58 -1.59
N LEU A 87 -3.32 13.41 -2.81
CA LEU A 87 -2.21 12.49 -3.14
C LEU A 87 -0.98 13.29 -3.54
N THR A 88 0.11 13.10 -2.80
CA THR A 88 1.45 13.59 -3.16
C THR A 88 2.35 12.41 -3.49
N VAL A 89 3.06 12.48 -4.62
CA VAL A 89 4.07 11.47 -4.99
C VAL A 89 5.46 12.07 -4.80
N ALA A 90 6.24 11.52 -3.87
CA ALA A 90 7.55 12.02 -3.47
C ALA A 90 8.58 10.87 -3.33
N PRO A 91 9.20 10.39 -4.44
CA PRO A 91 10.03 9.18 -4.46
C PRO A 91 11.21 9.16 -3.49
N ASN A 92 11.67 10.34 -3.07
CA ASN A 92 12.80 10.50 -2.15
C ASN A 92 12.36 10.65 -0.67
N ALA A 93 11.06 10.62 -0.39
CA ALA A 93 10.54 10.74 0.97
C ALA A 93 10.78 9.46 1.79
N GLY A 94 10.78 9.63 3.11
CA GLY A 94 10.86 8.55 4.09
C GLY A 94 12.25 8.31 4.66
N PRO A 95 12.33 7.47 5.72
CA PRO A 95 13.59 7.14 6.36
C PRO A 95 14.43 6.19 5.50
N ASP A 96 15.74 6.17 5.73
CA ASP A 96 16.65 5.23 5.04
C ASP A 96 16.34 3.76 5.33
N ALA A 97 15.69 3.47 6.45
CA ALA A 97 15.21 2.14 6.81
C ALA A 97 14.05 1.64 5.93
N ALA A 98 13.33 2.53 5.25
CA ALA A 98 12.27 2.11 4.33
C ALA A 98 12.88 1.40 3.11
N PRO A 99 12.42 0.17 2.77
CA PRO A 99 13.02 -0.61 1.70
C PRO A 99 12.84 0.06 0.34
N ALA A 100 13.87 -0.05 -0.49
CA ALA A 100 13.82 0.42 -1.86
C ALA A 100 12.81 -0.41 -2.67
N ALA A 101 11.99 0.28 -3.47
CA ALA A 101 11.17 -0.31 -4.51
C ALA A 101 11.94 -0.33 -5.84
N LEU A 102 11.34 -0.79 -6.92
CA LEU A 102 11.92 -0.66 -8.26
C LEU A 102 12.07 0.81 -8.68
N ARG A 103 11.18 1.65 -8.17
CA ARG A 103 11.26 3.12 -8.26
C ARG A 103 10.83 3.70 -6.92
N GLY A 104 11.64 4.59 -6.36
CA GLY A 104 11.40 5.16 -5.05
C GLY A 104 11.55 4.14 -3.90
N ARG A 105 10.73 4.30 -2.87
CA ARG A 105 10.75 3.48 -1.64
C ARG A 105 9.35 3.02 -1.28
N PHE A 106 9.24 1.88 -0.60
CA PHE A 106 7.99 1.47 0.03
C PHE A 106 7.78 2.25 1.34
N TYR A 107 7.44 3.53 1.19
CA TYR A 107 7.12 4.42 2.29
C TYR A 107 5.86 5.23 1.97
N PHE A 108 4.98 5.33 2.94
CA PHE A 108 3.69 5.98 2.80
C PHE A 108 3.40 6.83 4.04
N GLU A 109 3.05 8.09 3.87
CA GLU A 109 2.45 8.87 4.95
C GLU A 109 0.96 8.95 4.73
N ILE A 110 0.19 8.66 5.76
CA ILE A 110 -1.26 8.73 5.71
C ILE A 110 -1.73 9.72 6.77
N GLY A 111 -2.50 10.70 6.32
CA GLY A 111 -3.16 11.70 7.13
C GLY A 111 -4.67 11.43 7.18
N ILE A 112 -5.23 11.40 8.39
CA ILE A 112 -6.67 11.27 8.64
C ILE A 112 -7.04 12.29 9.72
N ASN A 113 -8.00 13.16 9.44
CA ASN A 113 -8.45 14.20 10.38
C ASN A 113 -7.30 15.07 10.92
N GLY A 114 -6.35 15.43 10.05
CA GLY A 114 -5.19 16.26 10.40
C GLY A 114 -4.08 15.57 11.19
N ARG A 115 -4.23 14.29 11.51
CA ARG A 115 -3.20 13.48 12.16
C ARG A 115 -2.50 12.64 11.11
N TRP A 116 -1.15 12.59 11.15
CA TRP A 116 -0.34 11.96 10.14
C TRP A 116 0.61 10.94 10.76
N ARG A 117 0.76 9.81 10.06
CA ARG A 117 1.77 8.78 10.37
C ARG A 117 2.44 8.26 9.11
N GLY A 118 3.73 7.92 9.23
CA GLY A 118 4.51 7.24 8.21
C GLY A 118 4.49 5.73 8.44
N TYR A 119 4.37 4.97 7.35
CA TYR A 119 4.31 3.51 7.33
C TYR A 119 5.27 2.94 6.29
N TRP A 120 6.02 1.91 6.64
CA TRP A 120 6.82 1.15 5.68
C TRP A 120 6.94 -0.31 6.09
N PRO A 121 7.05 -1.24 5.12
CA PRO A 121 7.19 -2.66 5.43
C PRO A 121 8.60 -2.98 5.94
N ASP A 122 8.71 -4.10 6.64
CA ASP A 122 10.00 -4.64 7.05
C ASP A 122 10.87 -4.99 5.84
N SER A 123 12.15 -4.67 5.92
CA SER A 123 13.12 -4.87 4.83
C SER A 123 13.39 -6.34 4.50
N GLY A 124 13.10 -7.25 5.42
CA GLY A 124 13.20 -8.69 5.18
C GLY A 124 12.16 -9.23 4.19
N ILE A 125 11.08 -8.46 3.96
CA ILE A 125 10.05 -8.81 2.98
C ILE A 125 10.38 -8.23 1.60
N PHE A 126 10.80 -6.97 1.55
CA PHE A 126 11.14 -6.25 0.31
C PHE A 126 12.66 -6.08 0.20
N ASN A 127 13.38 -7.19 0.19
CA ASN A 127 14.83 -7.28 0.16
C ASN A 127 15.40 -7.24 -1.28
N GLN A 128 16.71 -7.50 -1.43
CA GLN A 128 17.35 -7.54 -2.73
C GLN A 128 16.77 -8.62 -3.64
N GLU A 129 16.47 -9.82 -3.10
CA GLU A 129 15.84 -10.90 -3.87
C GLU A 129 14.52 -10.46 -4.51
N PHE A 130 13.69 -9.70 -3.76
CA PHE A 130 12.46 -9.12 -4.28
C PHE A 130 12.76 -8.22 -5.50
N ARG A 131 13.72 -7.31 -5.36
CA ARG A 131 14.05 -6.35 -6.44
C ARG A 131 14.57 -7.06 -7.68
N ASP A 132 15.44 -8.05 -7.50
CA ASP A 132 16.03 -8.81 -8.61
C ASP A 132 14.95 -9.58 -9.39
N LYS A 133 14.05 -10.27 -8.69
CA LYS A 133 12.95 -11.02 -9.32
C LYS A 133 11.95 -10.10 -10.02
N ALA A 134 11.53 -9.05 -9.36
CA ALA A 134 10.57 -8.10 -9.91
C ALA A 134 11.17 -7.32 -11.09
N GLY A 135 12.42 -6.86 -10.99
CA GLY A 135 13.13 -6.17 -12.05
C GLY A 135 13.28 -7.02 -13.31
N ARG A 136 13.78 -8.26 -13.17
CA ARG A 136 13.90 -9.20 -14.31
C ARG A 136 12.58 -9.45 -15.02
N PHE A 137 11.48 -9.56 -14.25
CA PHE A 137 10.15 -9.76 -14.83
C PHE A 137 9.66 -8.52 -15.57
N GLU A 138 9.81 -7.32 -14.99
CA GLU A 138 9.38 -6.07 -15.61
C GLU A 138 10.20 -5.73 -16.88
N GLU A 139 11.49 -6.07 -16.90
CA GLU A 139 12.38 -5.89 -18.04
C GLU A 139 12.16 -6.93 -19.15
N GLY A 140 11.25 -7.90 -18.95
CA GLY A 140 10.99 -8.95 -19.91
C GLY A 140 12.12 -9.97 -20.09
N LEU A 141 13.01 -10.07 -19.10
CA LEU A 141 14.20 -10.95 -19.11
C LEU A 141 13.91 -12.37 -18.65
N CYS A 142 12.64 -12.70 -18.37
CA CYS A 142 12.22 -14.01 -17.91
C CYS A 142 11.83 -14.92 -19.09
N SER A 143 12.31 -16.16 -19.07
CA SER A 143 11.74 -17.22 -19.90
C SER A 143 10.29 -17.52 -19.47
N PRO A 144 9.48 -18.23 -20.28
CA PRO A 144 8.12 -18.61 -19.90
C PRO A 144 8.04 -19.40 -18.58
N ALA A 145 9.02 -20.27 -18.33
CA ALA A 145 9.10 -21.04 -17.07
C ALA A 145 9.43 -20.15 -15.87
N GLU A 146 10.38 -19.20 -16.01
CA GLU A 146 10.70 -18.23 -14.95
C GLU A 146 9.52 -17.29 -14.69
N ALA A 147 8.79 -16.86 -15.72
CA ALA A 147 7.60 -16.03 -15.57
C ALA A 147 6.49 -16.77 -14.77
N ALA A 148 6.27 -18.05 -15.07
CA ALA A 148 5.31 -18.88 -14.32
C ALA A 148 5.74 -19.05 -12.86
N ALA A 149 7.03 -19.34 -12.62
CA ALA A 149 7.60 -19.43 -11.27
C ALA A 149 7.46 -18.11 -10.50
N TYR A 150 7.67 -16.97 -11.16
CA TYR A 150 7.49 -15.65 -10.59
C TYR A 150 6.05 -15.40 -10.16
N GLN A 151 5.05 -15.82 -10.94
CA GLN A 151 3.64 -15.69 -10.54
C GLN A 151 3.33 -16.49 -9.27
N SER A 152 3.83 -17.73 -9.17
CA SER A 152 3.68 -18.56 -7.96
C SER A 152 4.38 -17.93 -6.76
N TRP A 153 5.59 -17.42 -6.94
CA TRP A 153 6.34 -16.71 -5.89
C TRP A 153 5.60 -15.47 -5.41
N LYS A 154 5.00 -14.67 -6.30
CA LYS A 154 4.18 -13.50 -5.92
C LYS A 154 3.02 -13.89 -5.00
N GLN A 155 2.33 -14.98 -5.28
CA GLN A 155 1.24 -15.46 -4.44
C GLN A 155 1.74 -15.84 -3.04
N GLY A 156 2.88 -16.54 -2.96
CA GLY A 156 3.53 -16.88 -1.70
C GLY A 156 3.93 -15.64 -0.88
N LEU A 157 4.52 -14.63 -1.54
CA LEU A 157 4.90 -13.38 -0.88
C LEU A 157 3.66 -12.60 -0.40
N ALA A 158 2.62 -12.51 -1.21
CA ALA A 158 1.36 -11.87 -0.81
C ALA A 158 0.72 -12.59 0.40
N ALA A 159 0.76 -13.91 0.43
CA ALA A 159 0.27 -14.69 1.58
C ALA A 159 1.08 -14.40 2.86
N ARG A 160 2.41 -14.30 2.76
CA ARG A 160 3.29 -13.89 3.88
C ARG A 160 2.92 -12.50 4.40
N ILE A 161 2.76 -11.51 3.51
CA ILE A 161 2.35 -10.14 3.88
C ILE A 161 1.02 -10.14 4.62
N LEU A 162 0.05 -10.91 4.14
CA LEU A 162 -1.28 -10.98 4.75
C LEU A 162 -1.30 -11.73 6.09
N GLY A 163 -0.43 -12.71 6.26
CA GLY A 163 -0.34 -13.55 7.45
C GLY A 163 0.58 -13.02 8.54
N ALA A 164 1.53 -12.14 8.21
CA ALA A 164 2.48 -11.60 9.18
C ALA A 164 1.77 -10.80 10.30
N PRO A 165 2.26 -10.87 11.56
CA PRO A 165 1.87 -9.93 12.60
C PRO A 165 2.09 -8.48 12.16
N GLU A 166 1.26 -7.56 12.64
CA GLU A 166 1.31 -6.17 12.16
C GLU A 166 2.60 -5.44 12.56
N ASP A 167 3.06 -5.66 13.76
CA ASP A 167 4.30 -5.12 14.33
C ASP A 167 5.57 -5.71 13.71
N GLU A 168 5.49 -6.90 13.14
CA GLU A 168 6.58 -7.51 12.37
C GLU A 168 6.56 -7.09 10.88
N LEU A 169 5.37 -6.74 10.37
CA LEU A 169 5.20 -6.36 8.96
C LEU A 169 5.48 -4.89 8.70
N LEU A 170 4.97 -4.00 9.56
CA LEU A 170 4.94 -2.57 9.34
C LEU A 170 5.64 -1.81 10.46
N HIS A 171 6.60 -1.01 10.08
CA HIS A 171 7.14 0.05 10.92
C HIS A 171 6.25 1.29 10.81
N VAL A 172 6.10 1.99 11.94
CA VAL A 172 5.24 3.17 12.05
C VAL A 172 6.01 4.28 12.76
N GLN A 173 5.88 5.50 12.27
CA GLN A 173 6.40 6.69 12.95
C GLN A 173 5.40 7.85 12.89
N ASP A 174 5.42 8.70 13.89
CA ASP A 174 4.69 9.97 13.84
C ASP A 174 5.41 10.92 12.88
N VAL A 175 4.65 11.62 12.06
CA VAL A 175 5.16 12.64 11.14
C VAL A 175 4.38 13.94 11.33
N ALA A 176 5.02 15.06 11.01
CA ALA A 176 4.38 16.37 11.09
C ALA A 176 3.17 16.43 10.13
N PRO A 177 2.08 17.11 10.54
CA PRO A 177 0.96 17.35 9.64
C PRO A 177 1.43 18.04 8.37
N ARG A 178 0.86 17.62 7.23
CA ARG A 178 1.08 18.27 5.94
C ARG A 178 -0.12 19.14 5.60
N THR A 179 0.16 20.33 5.16
CA THR A 179 -0.82 21.31 4.65
C THR A 179 -1.05 21.09 3.17
#